data_39963ec427e3a8dd7db0ee9c7147a1d4
#
_entry.id   39963ec427e3a8dd7db0ee9c7147a1d4
#
_cell.length_a   1.000
_cell.length_b   1.000
_cell.length_c   1.000
_cell.angle_alpha   90.00
_cell.angle_beta   90.00
_cell.angle_gamma   90.00
#
_symmetry.space_group_name_H-M   'P 1'
#
loop_
_entity.id
_entity.type
_entity.pdbx_description
1 polymer ?
#
loop_
_entity_poly.entity_id
_entity_poly.type
_entity_poly.pdbx_seq_one_letter_code
_entity_poly.pdbx_strand_id
1 'polypeptide(L)'
;MHKPTKINLNKDFLPKEIFRINGAYIKSIQYKSGAIPSNEDGTHDPWDHIESIMGLNICKDIEASKSAFNWLIDNQNSDGSWYAKYYDKDVIEKNKPTHFSPYIAVAALHFFKIFNDVSFLKLIWPSLESAINFSVDLQENNGTIPWSLDKSNEIENDYLLTGCSSILKSIECGIALSNILNKIENQEKWKKAYLLLSNAIQDPTDKFDLTKDRKRFSMDWYYPILSGCLSHHEKLGYINKTFKNFYVDGIGIKCVIEEPWVTVAETCEFIISLMSVGYEDEAKKLLIDILNLSDKEGIPFMGWQYQENIFWPKEKPSWTAAALMLSADCVLDYSDASDLFISNQQSVFY
;
A
#
# COMPACT_ATOMS: atom_id res chain seq x y z
N MET A 1 28.65 3.16 -17.74
CA MET A 1 27.45 2.79 -16.99
C MET A 1 26.72 1.69 -17.78
N HIS A 2 26.75 0.46 -17.30
CA HIS A 2 25.90 -0.58 -17.88
C HIS A 2 24.46 -0.29 -17.45
N LYS A 3 23.64 0.14 -18.41
CA LYS A 3 22.18 0.14 -18.19
C LYS A 3 21.75 -1.30 -17.99
N PRO A 4 20.77 -1.58 -17.08
CA PRO A 4 20.18 -2.90 -17.02
C PRO A 4 19.82 -3.34 -18.44
N THR A 5 20.03 -4.61 -18.75
CA THR A 5 19.74 -5.15 -20.07
C THR A 5 18.26 -4.82 -20.34
N LYS A 6 18.00 -3.89 -21.27
CA LYS A 6 16.62 -3.58 -21.68
C LYS A 6 16.00 -4.91 -22.08
N ILE A 7 15.07 -5.41 -21.28
CA ILE A 7 14.14 -6.39 -21.77
C ILE A 7 13.43 -5.63 -22.89
N ASN A 8 13.67 -6.02 -24.15
CA ASN A 8 12.87 -5.54 -25.26
C ASN A 8 11.46 -6.03 -24.97
N LEU A 9 10.67 -5.19 -24.31
CA LEU A 9 9.24 -5.37 -24.26
C LEU A 9 8.82 -5.34 -25.73
N ASN A 10 8.61 -6.52 -26.28
CA ASN A 10 7.93 -6.65 -27.55
C ASN A 10 6.68 -5.78 -27.43
N LYS A 11 6.37 -4.96 -28.43
CA LYS A 11 5.14 -4.13 -28.46
C LYS A 11 3.86 -4.95 -28.25
N ASP A 12 3.98 -6.26 -28.22
CA ASP A 12 2.97 -7.27 -28.00
C ASP A 12 2.94 -7.83 -26.56
N PHE A 13 3.69 -7.25 -25.60
CA PHE A 13 3.56 -7.63 -24.18
C PHE A 13 2.20 -7.14 -23.69
N LEU A 14 1.23 -8.03 -23.79
CA LEU A 14 -0.15 -7.73 -23.42
C LEU A 14 -0.18 -7.40 -21.91
N PRO A 15 -0.86 -6.32 -21.49
CA PRO A 15 -1.05 -5.98 -20.06
C PRO A 15 -1.45 -7.17 -19.20
N LYS A 16 -2.28 -8.06 -19.74
CA LYS A 16 -2.72 -9.31 -19.10
C LYS A 16 -1.59 -10.22 -18.61
N GLU A 17 -0.42 -10.17 -19.24
CA GLU A 17 0.72 -10.99 -18.82
C GLU A 17 1.31 -10.51 -17.48
N ILE A 18 1.35 -9.20 -17.22
CA ILE A 18 1.78 -8.65 -15.93
C ILE A 18 0.92 -9.24 -14.81
N PHE A 19 -0.40 -9.18 -14.97
CA PHE A 19 -1.33 -9.67 -13.96
C PHE A 19 -1.26 -11.20 -13.81
N ARG A 20 -1.26 -11.92 -14.92
CA ARG A 20 -1.21 -13.39 -14.90
C ARG A 20 0.06 -13.91 -14.22
N ILE A 21 1.23 -13.36 -14.57
CA ILE A 21 2.52 -13.82 -14.04
C ILE A 21 2.63 -13.50 -12.55
N ASN A 22 2.39 -12.25 -12.18
CA ASN A 22 2.58 -11.80 -10.81
C ASN A 22 1.51 -12.36 -9.86
N GLY A 23 0.26 -12.50 -10.31
CA GLY A 23 -0.77 -13.17 -9.52
C GLY A 23 -0.49 -14.65 -9.32
N ALA A 24 -0.03 -15.37 -10.35
CA ALA A 24 0.39 -16.76 -10.22
C ALA A 24 1.59 -16.90 -9.26
N TYR A 25 2.53 -15.95 -9.27
CA TYR A 25 3.65 -15.91 -8.33
C TYR A 25 3.15 -15.74 -6.89
N ILE A 26 2.35 -14.72 -6.59
CA ILE A 26 1.80 -14.47 -5.25
C ILE A 26 1.06 -15.72 -4.74
N LYS A 27 0.18 -16.30 -5.58
CA LYS A 27 -0.53 -17.52 -5.23
C LYS A 27 0.39 -18.70 -4.96
N SER A 28 1.49 -18.84 -5.70
CA SER A 28 2.41 -19.98 -5.57
C SER A 28 3.17 -20.01 -4.25
N ILE A 29 3.37 -18.84 -3.62
CA ILE A 29 4.07 -18.72 -2.33
C ILE A 29 3.10 -18.64 -1.15
N GLN A 30 1.79 -18.52 -1.39
CA GLN A 30 0.78 -18.49 -0.34
C GLN A 30 0.77 -19.80 0.44
N TYR A 31 0.80 -19.69 1.78
CA TYR A 31 0.69 -20.85 2.66
C TYR A 31 -0.75 -21.42 2.68
N LYS A 32 -0.88 -22.69 3.07
CA LYS A 32 -2.19 -23.33 3.24
C LYS A 32 -3.07 -22.63 4.29
N SER A 33 -2.47 -21.93 5.23
CA SER A 33 -3.15 -21.11 6.23
C SER A 33 -3.81 -19.86 5.65
N GLY A 34 -3.41 -19.46 4.44
CA GLY A 34 -3.79 -18.21 3.78
C GLY A 34 -2.72 -17.11 3.88
N ALA A 35 -1.73 -17.25 4.77
CA ALA A 35 -0.64 -16.28 4.87
C ALA A 35 0.14 -16.16 3.55
N ILE A 36 0.55 -14.94 3.21
CA ILE A 36 1.35 -14.65 2.02
C ILE A 36 2.71 -14.12 2.48
N PRO A 37 3.80 -14.89 2.34
CA PRO A 37 5.13 -14.44 2.69
C PRO A 37 5.54 -13.19 1.91
N SER A 38 6.13 -12.21 2.61
CA SER A 38 6.72 -11.02 2.00
C SER A 38 8.13 -11.28 1.50
N ASN A 39 8.88 -12.10 2.27
CA ASN A 39 10.30 -12.33 2.09
C ASN A 39 10.63 -13.78 1.77
N GLU A 40 11.83 -14.02 1.22
CA GLU A 40 12.31 -15.37 0.88
C GLU A 40 12.51 -16.28 2.09
N ASP A 41 12.68 -15.71 3.30
CA ASP A 41 12.74 -16.46 4.56
C ASP A 41 11.37 -16.96 5.05
N GLY A 42 10.30 -16.65 4.34
CA GLY A 42 8.92 -17.04 4.65
C GLY A 42 8.23 -16.12 5.65
N THR A 43 8.87 -15.05 6.11
CA THR A 43 8.25 -14.08 7.00
C THR A 43 7.39 -13.08 6.23
N HIS A 44 6.44 -12.47 6.92
CA HIS A 44 5.59 -11.41 6.40
C HIS A 44 5.09 -10.49 7.52
N ASP A 45 4.64 -9.33 7.14
CA ASP A 45 3.86 -8.44 7.97
C ASP A 45 2.43 -8.26 7.41
N PRO A 46 1.50 -7.70 8.19
CA PRO A 46 0.12 -7.50 7.74
C PRO A 46 -0.01 -6.53 6.57
N TRP A 47 0.87 -5.53 6.45
CA TRP A 47 0.84 -4.56 5.35
C TRP A 47 1.11 -5.23 4.01
N ASP A 48 2.25 -5.90 3.91
CA ASP A 48 2.67 -6.62 2.71
C ASP A 48 1.68 -7.72 2.31
N HIS A 49 1.16 -8.41 3.33
CA HIS A 49 0.13 -9.43 3.14
C HIS A 49 -1.16 -8.84 2.55
N ILE A 50 -1.63 -7.70 3.07
CA ILE A 50 -2.84 -7.01 2.57
C ILE A 50 -2.62 -6.48 1.16
N GLU A 51 -1.44 -5.98 0.85
CA GLU A 51 -1.11 -5.51 -0.50
C GLU A 51 -1.12 -6.68 -1.50
N SER A 52 -0.58 -7.81 -1.09
CA SER A 52 -0.63 -9.05 -1.88
C SER A 52 -2.05 -9.55 -2.11
N ILE A 53 -2.99 -9.36 -1.17
CA ILE A 53 -4.43 -9.64 -1.38
C ILE A 53 -4.97 -8.79 -2.55
N MET A 54 -4.61 -7.51 -2.64
CA MET A 54 -5.06 -6.66 -3.74
C MET A 54 -4.54 -7.15 -5.09
N GLY A 55 -3.29 -7.64 -5.15
CA GLY A 55 -2.76 -8.32 -6.33
C GLY A 55 -3.59 -9.55 -6.73
N LEU A 56 -3.96 -10.41 -5.77
CA LEU A 56 -4.83 -11.56 -6.02
C LEU A 56 -6.24 -11.15 -6.49
N ASN A 57 -6.78 -10.06 -5.96
CA ASN A 57 -8.06 -9.51 -6.40
C ASN A 57 -8.04 -9.11 -7.88
N ILE A 58 -6.99 -8.42 -8.34
CA ILE A 58 -6.83 -8.03 -9.76
C ILE A 58 -6.84 -9.25 -10.68
N CYS A 59 -6.20 -10.34 -10.23
CA CYS A 59 -6.20 -11.61 -10.96
C CYS A 59 -7.54 -12.36 -10.91
N LYS A 60 -8.50 -11.86 -10.16
CA LYS A 60 -9.80 -12.53 -9.92
C LYS A 60 -9.65 -13.92 -9.27
N ASP A 61 -8.58 -14.15 -8.49
CA ASP A 61 -8.42 -15.38 -7.71
C ASP A 61 -9.14 -15.26 -6.36
N ILE A 62 -10.46 -15.37 -6.41
CA ILE A 62 -11.34 -15.15 -5.25
C ILE A 62 -11.03 -16.10 -4.08
N GLU A 63 -10.65 -17.34 -4.37
CA GLU A 63 -10.38 -18.34 -3.32
C GLU A 63 -9.07 -18.02 -2.59
N ALA A 64 -8.01 -17.66 -3.32
CA ALA A 64 -6.76 -17.23 -2.71
C ALA A 64 -6.93 -15.92 -1.91
N SER A 65 -7.68 -14.96 -2.44
CA SER A 65 -8.00 -13.71 -1.73
C SER A 65 -8.75 -13.98 -0.44
N LYS A 66 -9.83 -14.79 -0.48
CA LYS A 66 -10.61 -15.14 0.71
C LYS A 66 -9.78 -15.89 1.75
N SER A 67 -8.89 -16.79 1.30
CA SER A 67 -7.98 -17.50 2.18
C SER A 67 -7.05 -16.54 2.93
N ALA A 68 -6.53 -15.52 2.23
CA ALA A 68 -5.67 -14.51 2.84
C ALA A 68 -6.44 -13.61 3.84
N PHE A 69 -7.66 -13.19 3.51
CA PHE A 69 -8.52 -12.47 4.48
C PHE A 69 -8.85 -13.33 5.71
N ASN A 70 -9.10 -14.63 5.54
CA ASN A 70 -9.35 -15.52 6.67
C ASN A 70 -8.13 -15.61 7.59
N TRP A 71 -6.90 -15.60 7.02
CA TRP A 71 -5.70 -15.55 7.85
C TRP A 71 -5.68 -14.29 8.73
N LEU A 72 -6.05 -13.11 8.18
CA LEU A 72 -6.15 -11.87 8.95
C LEU A 72 -7.17 -12.03 10.10
N ILE A 73 -8.37 -12.55 9.82
CA ILE A 73 -9.41 -12.76 10.82
C ILE A 73 -8.92 -13.68 11.95
N ASP A 74 -8.29 -14.80 11.58
CA ASP A 74 -7.87 -15.83 12.53
C ASP A 74 -6.70 -15.38 13.44
N ASN A 75 -5.90 -14.40 12.97
CA ASN A 75 -4.70 -13.94 13.67
C ASN A 75 -4.83 -12.50 14.21
N GLN A 76 -6.03 -11.91 14.19
CA GLN A 76 -6.28 -10.60 14.77
C GLN A 76 -6.22 -10.65 16.30
N ASN A 77 -5.53 -9.68 16.90
CA ASN A 77 -5.52 -9.49 18.34
C ASN A 77 -6.91 -8.99 18.84
N SER A 78 -7.20 -9.22 20.11
CA SER A 78 -8.49 -8.83 20.71
C SER A 78 -8.74 -7.30 20.71
N ASP A 79 -7.70 -6.49 20.57
CA ASP A 79 -7.77 -5.04 20.44
C ASP A 79 -7.98 -4.55 19.00
N GLY A 80 -8.07 -5.46 18.03
CA GLY A 80 -8.24 -5.14 16.60
C GLY A 80 -6.93 -4.99 15.82
N SER A 81 -5.79 -5.06 16.50
CA SER A 81 -4.46 -4.95 15.86
C SER A 81 -3.95 -6.28 15.31
N TRP A 82 -2.82 -6.21 14.59
CA TRP A 82 -1.91 -7.31 14.32
C TRP A 82 -0.51 -6.95 14.82
N TYR A 83 0.30 -7.98 15.06
CA TYR A 83 1.71 -7.80 15.37
C TYR A 83 2.53 -7.42 14.12
N ALA A 84 3.72 -6.90 14.34
CA ALA A 84 4.56 -6.36 13.27
C ALA A 84 5.11 -7.43 12.31
N LYS A 85 5.36 -8.67 12.78
CA LYS A 85 5.96 -9.71 11.94
C LYS A 85 5.54 -11.12 12.35
N TYR A 86 5.32 -11.95 11.32
CA TYR A 86 4.92 -13.34 11.46
C TYR A 86 5.77 -14.26 10.59
N TYR A 87 5.83 -15.54 10.97
CA TYR A 87 6.16 -16.66 10.11
C TYR A 87 4.96 -17.60 10.11
N ASP A 88 4.22 -17.68 9.01
CA ASP A 88 2.88 -18.28 8.95
C ASP A 88 1.95 -17.68 10.04
N LYS A 89 1.70 -18.41 11.12
CA LYS A 89 0.89 -17.96 12.29
C LYS A 89 1.74 -17.61 13.51
N ASP A 90 3.02 -17.94 13.47
CA ASP A 90 3.93 -17.69 14.58
C ASP A 90 4.36 -16.24 14.63
N VAL A 91 4.15 -15.59 15.76
CA VAL A 91 4.51 -14.18 15.98
C VAL A 91 6.01 -14.05 16.19
N ILE A 92 6.69 -13.30 15.33
CA ILE A 92 8.13 -13.02 15.39
C ILE A 92 8.40 -11.70 16.11
N GLU A 93 7.64 -10.63 15.78
CA GLU A 93 7.78 -9.31 16.40
C GLU A 93 6.43 -8.85 16.96
N LYS A 94 6.40 -8.49 18.24
CA LYS A 94 5.16 -8.17 18.97
C LYS A 94 4.80 -6.70 19.03
N ASN A 95 5.54 -5.83 18.35
CA ASN A 95 5.11 -4.45 18.15
C ASN A 95 3.80 -4.44 17.33
N LYS A 96 3.03 -3.36 17.47
CA LYS A 96 1.74 -3.21 16.77
C LYS A 96 1.76 -1.90 15.97
N PRO A 97 2.27 -1.89 14.73
CA PRO A 97 2.22 -0.71 13.87
C PRO A 97 0.77 -0.30 13.61
N THR A 98 0.43 0.94 13.89
CA THR A 98 -0.96 1.39 13.88
C THR A 98 -1.55 1.48 12.47
N HIS A 99 -0.73 1.69 11.46
CA HIS A 99 -1.15 1.77 10.05
C HIS A 99 -1.38 0.39 9.42
N PHE A 100 -0.84 -0.70 9.98
CA PHE A 100 -1.08 -2.04 9.47
C PHE A 100 -2.54 -2.46 9.61
N SER A 101 -3.12 -2.17 10.77
CA SER A 101 -4.44 -2.69 11.11
C SER A 101 -5.56 -2.17 10.19
N PRO A 102 -5.77 -0.86 10.01
CA PRO A 102 -6.88 -0.35 9.22
C PRO A 102 -6.72 -0.62 7.71
N TYR A 103 -5.52 -1.01 7.24
CA TYR A 103 -5.25 -1.24 5.82
C TYR A 103 -6.10 -2.38 5.24
N ILE A 104 -6.60 -3.30 6.07
CA ILE A 104 -7.60 -4.32 5.65
C ILE A 104 -8.83 -3.69 4.99
N ALA A 105 -9.21 -2.45 5.36
CA ALA A 105 -10.35 -1.77 4.76
C ALA A 105 -10.10 -1.39 3.29
N VAL A 106 -8.85 -1.06 2.94
CA VAL A 106 -8.46 -0.76 1.56
C VAL A 106 -8.60 -2.03 0.70
N ALA A 107 -8.01 -3.14 1.15
CA ALA A 107 -8.14 -4.41 0.42
C ALA A 107 -9.58 -4.93 0.36
N ALA A 108 -10.39 -4.71 1.41
CA ALA A 108 -11.79 -5.10 1.43
C ALA A 108 -12.64 -4.30 0.43
N LEU A 109 -12.42 -2.99 0.32
CA LEU A 109 -13.09 -2.17 -0.69
C LEU A 109 -12.63 -2.54 -2.10
N HIS A 110 -11.34 -2.77 -2.29
CA HIS A 110 -10.76 -3.27 -3.54
C HIS A 110 -11.39 -4.61 -3.94
N PHE A 111 -11.50 -5.57 -3.00
CA PHE A 111 -12.18 -6.84 -3.20
C PHE A 111 -13.64 -6.65 -3.62
N PHE A 112 -14.37 -5.79 -2.90
CA PHE A 112 -15.77 -5.54 -3.20
C PHE A 112 -15.98 -4.93 -4.59
N LYS A 113 -15.14 -3.97 -4.99
CA LYS A 113 -15.23 -3.35 -6.32
C LYS A 113 -15.08 -4.40 -7.44
N ILE A 114 -14.24 -5.42 -7.25
CA ILE A 114 -13.95 -6.45 -8.27
C ILE A 114 -14.96 -7.60 -8.24
N PHE A 115 -15.35 -8.08 -7.05
CA PHE A 115 -16.15 -9.31 -6.91
C PHE A 115 -17.61 -9.06 -6.55
N ASN A 116 -17.94 -7.89 -6.03
CA ASN A 116 -19.28 -7.51 -5.54
C ASN A 116 -19.89 -8.52 -4.54
N ASP A 117 -19.04 -9.17 -3.72
CA ASP A 117 -19.46 -10.20 -2.75
C ASP A 117 -19.81 -9.58 -1.38
N VAL A 118 -21.04 -9.10 -1.26
CA VAL A 118 -21.58 -8.53 0.01
C VAL A 118 -21.57 -9.56 1.14
N SER A 119 -21.76 -10.85 0.82
CA SER A 119 -21.80 -11.90 1.84
C SER A 119 -20.44 -12.06 2.52
N PHE A 120 -19.37 -12.03 1.73
CA PHE A 120 -18.02 -12.08 2.26
C PHE A 120 -17.65 -10.79 3.02
N LEU A 121 -18.07 -9.62 2.52
CA LEU A 121 -17.89 -8.38 3.28
C LEU A 121 -18.53 -8.43 4.68
N LYS A 122 -19.75 -8.99 4.79
CA LYS A 122 -20.41 -9.14 6.10
C LYS A 122 -19.63 -10.07 7.03
N LEU A 123 -18.95 -11.08 6.48
CA LEU A 123 -18.13 -12.01 7.25
C LEU A 123 -16.90 -11.31 7.84
N ILE A 124 -16.20 -10.49 7.03
CA ILE A 124 -14.97 -9.82 7.48
C ILE A 124 -15.23 -8.51 8.23
N TRP A 125 -16.47 -8.00 8.22
CA TRP A 125 -16.82 -6.71 8.81
C TRP A 125 -16.40 -6.55 10.28
N PRO A 126 -16.63 -7.52 11.20
CA PRO A 126 -16.24 -7.36 12.60
C PRO A 126 -14.73 -7.14 12.77
N SER A 127 -13.91 -7.85 11.99
CA SER A 127 -12.46 -7.71 12.00
C SER A 127 -12.01 -6.35 11.47
N LEU A 128 -12.60 -5.93 10.34
CA LEU A 128 -12.34 -4.62 9.72
C LEU A 128 -12.73 -3.46 10.65
N GLU A 129 -13.90 -3.51 11.25
CA GLU A 129 -14.39 -2.48 12.17
C GLU A 129 -13.47 -2.36 13.39
N SER A 130 -13.07 -3.48 13.98
CA SER A 130 -12.12 -3.53 15.09
C SER A 130 -10.76 -2.96 14.70
N ALA A 131 -10.27 -3.28 13.52
CA ALA A 131 -8.99 -2.82 12.99
C ALA A 131 -8.94 -1.29 12.79
N ILE A 132 -10.00 -0.70 12.25
CA ILE A 132 -10.09 0.76 12.11
C ILE A 132 -10.17 1.42 13.49
N ASN A 133 -11.01 0.85 14.39
CA ASN A 133 -11.17 1.39 15.73
C ASN A 133 -9.86 1.38 16.52
N PHE A 134 -9.03 0.34 16.38
CA PHE A 134 -7.71 0.27 17.02
C PHE A 134 -6.88 1.52 16.73
N SER A 135 -6.78 1.94 15.47
CA SER A 135 -5.98 3.12 15.10
C SER A 135 -6.67 4.43 15.46
N VAL A 136 -7.99 4.52 15.26
CA VAL A 136 -8.76 5.74 15.54
C VAL A 136 -8.80 6.05 17.04
N ASP A 137 -8.82 5.03 17.91
CA ASP A 137 -8.83 5.22 19.37
C ASP A 137 -7.49 5.73 19.92
N LEU A 138 -6.42 5.64 19.13
CA LEU A 138 -5.10 6.19 19.44
C LEU A 138 -4.88 7.61 18.90
N GLN A 139 -5.88 8.21 18.23
CA GLN A 139 -5.74 9.51 17.61
C GLN A 139 -5.56 10.63 18.65
N GLU A 140 -4.54 11.44 18.47
CA GLU A 140 -4.22 12.61 19.29
C GLU A 140 -5.10 13.81 18.96
N ASN A 141 -5.16 14.78 19.86
CA ASN A 141 -5.94 16.00 19.69
C ASN A 141 -5.51 16.86 18.47
N ASN A 142 -4.23 16.77 18.07
CA ASN A 142 -3.70 17.44 16.88
C ASN A 142 -3.99 16.71 15.57
N GLY A 143 -4.67 15.55 15.65
CA GLY A 143 -5.10 14.73 14.53
C GLY A 143 -4.14 13.62 14.14
N THR A 144 -2.91 13.58 14.68
CA THR A 144 -1.94 12.52 14.38
C THR A 144 -2.30 11.20 15.07
N ILE A 145 -1.77 10.09 14.54
CA ILE A 145 -1.88 8.77 15.15
C ILE A 145 -0.46 8.24 15.34
N PRO A 146 -0.11 7.75 16.56
CA PRO A 146 1.24 7.27 16.85
C PRO A 146 1.62 6.10 15.92
N TRP A 147 2.92 5.96 15.63
CA TRP A 147 3.41 4.97 14.68
C TRP A 147 3.11 3.53 15.13
N SER A 148 3.37 3.23 16.39
CA SER A 148 3.31 1.86 16.89
C SER A 148 3.03 1.81 18.38
N LEU A 149 2.53 0.68 18.85
CA LEU A 149 2.66 0.28 20.24
C LEU A 149 3.79 -0.75 20.34
N ASP A 150 4.57 -0.65 21.40
CA ASP A 150 5.62 -1.63 21.69
C ASP A 150 5.02 -2.97 22.17
N LYS A 151 5.87 -3.96 22.44
CA LYS A 151 5.45 -5.28 22.96
C LYS A 151 4.73 -5.25 24.32
N SER A 152 4.82 -4.12 25.05
CA SER A 152 4.14 -3.89 26.34
C SER A 152 2.84 -3.09 26.18
N ASN A 153 2.45 -2.78 24.94
CA ASN A 153 1.35 -1.89 24.53
C ASN A 153 1.56 -0.41 24.97
N GLU A 154 2.78 0.00 25.17
CA GLU A 154 3.11 1.40 25.39
C GLU A 154 3.25 2.11 24.04
N ILE A 155 2.74 3.34 23.96
CA ILE A 155 2.77 4.14 22.73
C ILE A 155 4.22 4.56 22.43
N GLU A 156 4.70 4.24 21.23
CA GLU A 156 5.92 4.83 20.70
C GLU A 156 5.63 6.29 20.31
N ASN A 157 6.34 7.22 20.98
CA ASN A 157 6.10 8.65 20.83
C ASN A 157 6.74 9.22 19.55
N ASP A 158 6.34 8.66 18.41
CA ASP A 158 6.66 9.16 17.07
C ASP A 158 5.44 9.00 16.15
N TYR A 159 5.36 9.82 15.11
CA TYR A 159 4.21 9.89 14.20
C TYR A 159 4.71 9.92 12.77
N LEU A 160 4.34 8.91 11.97
CA LEU A 160 4.76 8.83 10.57
C LEU A 160 3.77 9.52 9.66
N LEU A 161 4.24 10.44 8.84
CA LEU A 161 3.41 11.06 7.79
C LEU A 161 2.89 10.00 6.81
N THR A 162 3.75 9.07 6.41
CA THR A 162 3.39 7.94 5.52
C THR A 162 2.35 7.03 6.15
N GLY A 163 2.56 6.58 7.40
CA GLY A 163 1.61 5.74 8.12
C GLY A 163 0.25 6.40 8.32
N CYS A 164 0.24 7.68 8.73
CA CYS A 164 -0.97 8.46 8.88
C CYS A 164 -1.71 8.67 7.55
N SER A 165 -0.99 8.84 6.43
CA SER A 165 -1.58 8.94 5.09
C SER A 165 -2.32 7.66 4.69
N SER A 166 -1.74 6.49 4.99
CA SER A 166 -2.39 5.21 4.77
C SER A 166 -3.61 4.99 5.68
N ILE A 167 -3.49 5.36 6.97
CA ILE A 167 -4.64 5.28 7.89
C ILE A 167 -5.80 6.15 7.38
N LEU A 168 -5.51 7.35 6.86
CA LEU A 168 -6.55 8.21 6.30
C LEU A 168 -7.31 7.55 5.16
N LYS A 169 -6.59 6.95 4.20
CA LYS A 169 -7.21 6.19 3.09
C LYS A 169 -7.99 4.98 3.60
N SER A 170 -7.47 4.32 4.61
CA SER A 170 -8.14 3.17 5.24
C SER A 170 -9.46 3.56 5.91
N ILE A 171 -9.51 4.69 6.62
CA ILE A 171 -10.75 5.21 7.22
C ILE A 171 -11.77 5.55 6.12
N GLU A 172 -11.34 6.20 5.04
CA GLU A 172 -12.19 6.50 3.88
C GLU A 172 -12.83 5.23 3.31
N CYS A 173 -12.03 4.19 3.07
CA CYS A 173 -12.51 2.89 2.59
C CYS A 173 -13.46 2.23 3.59
N GLY A 174 -13.18 2.33 4.88
CA GLY A 174 -14.05 1.83 5.95
C GLY A 174 -15.42 2.50 5.97
N ILE A 175 -15.47 3.82 5.79
CA ILE A 175 -16.73 4.58 5.70
C ILE A 175 -17.50 4.16 4.44
N ALA A 176 -16.83 3.99 3.30
CA ALA A 176 -17.47 3.48 2.09
C ALA A 176 -18.11 2.10 2.29
N LEU A 177 -17.37 1.17 2.89
CA LEU A 177 -17.86 -0.17 3.21
C LEU A 177 -19.00 -0.16 4.23
N SER A 178 -18.95 0.73 5.23
CA SER A 178 -20.02 0.87 6.22
C SER A 178 -21.34 1.31 5.58
N ASN A 179 -21.29 2.19 4.58
CA ASN A 179 -22.46 2.59 3.79
C ASN A 179 -23.01 1.42 2.98
N ILE A 180 -22.14 0.65 2.29
CA ILE A 180 -22.54 -0.52 1.51
C ILE A 180 -23.24 -1.56 2.38
N LEU A 181 -22.75 -1.77 3.61
CA LEU A 181 -23.30 -2.76 4.55
C LEU A 181 -24.40 -2.22 5.44
N ASN A 182 -24.71 -0.92 5.38
CA ASN A 182 -25.61 -0.21 6.29
C ASN A 182 -25.19 -0.39 7.77
N LYS A 183 -23.87 -0.23 8.05
CA LYS A 183 -23.23 -0.35 9.36
C LYS A 183 -22.75 1.03 9.81
N ILE A 184 -23.64 1.84 10.36
CA ILE A 184 -23.42 3.26 10.60
C ILE A 184 -22.95 3.60 12.03
N GLU A 185 -22.85 2.62 12.92
CA GLU A 185 -22.62 2.82 14.36
C GLU A 185 -21.33 3.60 14.66
N ASN A 186 -20.26 3.35 13.88
CA ASN A 186 -18.97 4.00 14.05
C ASN A 186 -18.71 5.14 13.05
N GLN A 187 -19.61 5.41 12.12
CA GLN A 187 -19.36 6.38 11.04
C GLN A 187 -19.03 7.78 11.54
N GLU A 188 -19.74 8.29 12.52
CA GLU A 188 -19.51 9.67 13.04
C GLU A 188 -18.14 9.76 13.71
N LYS A 189 -17.71 8.73 14.45
CA LYS A 189 -16.38 8.62 15.02
C LYS A 189 -15.30 8.62 13.93
N TRP A 190 -15.48 7.79 12.89
CA TRP A 190 -14.53 7.68 11.78
C TRP A 190 -14.47 8.94 10.93
N LYS A 191 -15.60 9.59 10.63
CA LYS A 191 -15.65 10.88 9.92
C LYS A 191 -14.91 11.98 10.69
N LYS A 192 -15.11 12.06 12.01
CA LYS A 192 -14.38 12.99 12.86
C LYS A 192 -12.88 12.72 12.83
N ALA A 193 -12.48 11.45 12.97
CA ALA A 193 -11.08 11.05 12.92
C ALA A 193 -10.46 11.36 11.56
N TYR A 194 -11.17 11.08 10.46
CA TYR A 194 -10.76 11.40 9.10
C TYR A 194 -10.47 12.91 8.94
N LEU A 195 -11.39 13.76 9.38
CA LEU A 195 -11.23 15.22 9.25
C LEU A 195 -10.03 15.74 10.05
N LEU A 196 -9.83 15.26 11.28
CA LEU A 196 -8.69 15.65 12.11
C LEU A 196 -7.37 15.20 11.49
N LEU A 197 -7.30 13.96 11.00
CA LEU A 197 -6.11 13.42 10.38
C LEU A 197 -5.82 14.09 9.03
N SER A 198 -6.85 14.37 8.23
CA SER A 198 -6.73 15.12 6.97
C SER A 198 -6.11 16.50 7.21
N ASN A 199 -6.61 17.25 8.20
CA ASN A 199 -6.05 18.56 8.57
C ASN A 199 -4.58 18.45 9.03
N ALA A 200 -4.23 17.38 9.74
CA ALA A 200 -2.84 17.17 10.17
C ALA A 200 -1.91 16.89 8.97
N ILE A 201 -2.36 16.09 7.98
CA ILE A 201 -1.58 15.78 6.77
C ILE A 201 -1.44 17.01 5.85
N GLN A 202 -2.48 17.84 5.73
CA GLN A 202 -2.45 19.07 4.93
C GLN A 202 -1.50 20.12 5.51
N ASP A 203 -1.36 20.17 6.84
CA ASP A 203 -0.39 21.01 7.54
C ASP A 203 0.48 20.13 8.44
N PRO A 204 1.52 19.46 7.87
CA PRO A 204 2.33 18.48 8.59
C PRO A 204 3.41 19.10 9.49
N THR A 205 3.53 20.42 9.51
CA THR A 205 4.59 21.12 10.26
C THR A 205 4.51 20.81 11.75
N ASP A 206 5.62 20.36 12.33
CA ASP A 206 5.77 20.03 13.76
C ASP A 206 4.78 18.97 14.29
N LYS A 207 4.23 18.13 13.39
CA LYS A 207 3.28 17.06 13.76
C LYS A 207 3.81 15.66 13.50
N PHE A 208 4.68 15.50 12.50
CA PHE A 208 5.19 14.20 12.07
C PHE A 208 6.70 14.14 12.10
N ASP A 209 7.25 12.93 12.20
CA ASP A 209 8.67 12.65 12.08
C ASP A 209 9.54 13.45 13.06
N LEU A 210 9.04 13.59 14.30
CA LEU A 210 9.64 14.46 15.31
C LEU A 210 10.96 13.92 15.87
N THR A 211 11.16 12.60 15.83
CA THR A 211 12.36 11.94 16.36
C THR A 211 13.40 11.65 15.28
N LYS A 212 12.99 11.54 14.02
CA LYS A 212 13.86 11.22 12.87
C LYS A 212 13.43 12.04 11.66
N ASP A 213 14.40 12.59 10.93
CA ASP A 213 14.11 13.20 9.61
C ASP A 213 13.85 12.11 8.58
N ARG A 214 12.57 11.95 8.20
CA ARG A 214 12.13 10.99 7.19
C ARG A 214 11.96 11.60 5.80
N LYS A 215 12.15 12.92 5.65
CA LYS A 215 12.12 13.60 4.33
C LYS A 215 13.17 13.08 3.36
N ARG A 216 14.13 12.33 3.86
CA ARG A 216 15.11 11.57 3.07
C ARG A 216 14.53 10.36 2.36
N PHE A 217 13.35 9.87 2.74
CA PHE A 217 12.62 8.76 2.11
C PHE A 217 11.62 9.29 1.08
N SER A 218 11.53 8.62 -0.07
CA SER A 218 10.60 9.01 -1.14
C SER A 218 9.13 8.90 -0.74
N MET A 219 8.80 7.95 0.12
CA MET A 219 7.45 7.72 0.65
C MET A 219 6.84 8.97 1.28
N ASP A 220 7.61 9.79 1.97
CA ASP A 220 7.14 11.04 2.60
C ASP A 220 6.67 12.08 1.57
N TRP A 221 7.01 11.88 0.29
CA TRP A 221 6.69 12.81 -0.79
C TRP A 221 5.54 12.34 -1.69
N TYR A 222 5.14 11.06 -1.65
CA TYR A 222 4.01 10.60 -2.46
C TYR A 222 2.88 9.95 -1.65
N TYR A 223 3.10 9.40 -0.47
CA TYR A 223 2.03 8.86 0.38
C TYR A 223 0.95 9.89 0.75
N PRO A 224 1.29 11.15 1.07
CA PRO A 224 0.27 12.18 1.27
C PRO A 224 -0.64 12.38 0.05
N ILE A 225 -0.13 12.15 -1.18
CA ILE A 225 -0.94 12.19 -2.40
C ILE A 225 -1.95 11.05 -2.42
N LEU A 226 -1.49 9.82 -2.09
CA LEU A 226 -2.31 8.61 -2.07
C LEU A 226 -3.38 8.62 -0.97
N SER A 227 -3.21 9.42 0.08
CA SER A 227 -4.22 9.61 1.12
C SER A 227 -5.53 10.21 0.61
N GLY A 228 -5.47 10.95 -0.51
CA GLY A 228 -6.63 11.59 -1.15
C GLY A 228 -7.04 12.95 -0.57
N CYS A 229 -6.41 13.43 0.52
CA CYS A 229 -6.83 14.68 1.17
C CYS A 229 -6.21 15.96 0.60
N LEU A 230 -5.17 15.84 -0.23
CA LEU A 230 -4.48 16.99 -0.78
C LEU A 230 -5.23 17.60 -1.98
N SER A 231 -5.22 18.93 -2.07
CA SER A 231 -5.64 19.64 -3.27
C SER A 231 -4.73 19.33 -4.47
N HIS A 232 -5.20 19.55 -5.68
CA HIS A 232 -4.41 19.37 -6.89
C HIS A 232 -3.10 20.17 -6.86
N HIS A 233 -3.12 21.41 -6.37
CA HIS A 233 -1.92 22.24 -6.26
C HIS A 233 -0.90 21.67 -5.27
N GLU A 234 -1.33 21.17 -4.12
CA GLU A 234 -0.46 20.54 -3.13
C GLU A 234 0.16 19.26 -3.71
N LYS A 235 -0.64 18.40 -4.35
CA LYS A 235 -0.15 17.18 -5.03
C LYS A 235 0.98 17.50 -6.02
N LEU A 236 0.83 18.53 -6.85
CA LEU A 236 1.88 18.96 -7.80
C LEU A 236 3.15 19.38 -7.07
N GLY A 237 3.04 20.06 -5.92
CA GLY A 237 4.20 20.40 -5.09
C GLY A 237 4.98 19.18 -4.61
N TYR A 238 4.29 18.15 -4.14
CA TYR A 238 4.88 16.88 -3.73
C TYR A 238 5.51 16.12 -4.90
N ILE A 239 4.82 16.02 -6.03
CA ILE A 239 5.31 15.37 -7.25
C ILE A 239 6.61 16.02 -7.74
N ASN A 240 6.65 17.36 -7.82
CA ASN A 240 7.84 18.09 -8.25
C ASN A 240 9.05 17.82 -7.34
N LYS A 241 8.84 17.70 -6.05
CA LYS A 241 9.90 17.35 -5.09
C LYS A 241 10.36 15.89 -5.25
N THR A 242 9.46 14.96 -5.50
CA THR A 242 9.80 13.56 -5.79
C THR A 242 10.65 13.47 -7.05
N PHE A 243 10.23 14.09 -8.14
CA PHE A 243 11.03 14.13 -9.39
C PHE A 243 12.42 14.74 -9.17
N LYS A 244 12.49 15.86 -8.46
CA LYS A 244 13.76 16.55 -8.22
C LYS A 244 14.76 15.74 -7.41
N ASN A 245 14.30 15.01 -6.41
CA ASN A 245 15.18 14.41 -5.40
C ASN A 245 15.38 12.90 -5.57
N PHE A 246 14.42 12.19 -6.13
CA PHE A 246 14.38 10.73 -6.11
C PHE A 246 14.37 10.09 -7.49
N TYR A 247 13.97 10.81 -8.52
CA TYR A 247 13.86 10.25 -9.86
C TYR A 247 15.23 9.97 -10.50
N VAL A 248 15.37 8.78 -11.06
CA VAL A 248 16.53 8.35 -11.85
C VAL A 248 16.04 7.97 -13.24
N ASP A 249 16.41 8.76 -14.25
CA ASP A 249 15.90 8.61 -15.63
C ASP A 249 16.18 7.22 -16.19
N GLY A 250 15.16 6.60 -16.75
CA GLY A 250 15.19 5.27 -17.35
C GLY A 250 15.32 4.12 -16.35
N ILE A 251 15.17 4.38 -15.02
CA ILE A 251 15.20 3.35 -13.99
C ILE A 251 13.98 3.44 -13.09
N GLY A 252 13.73 4.58 -12.38
CA GLY A 252 12.61 4.74 -11.48
C GLY A 252 12.87 5.69 -10.32
N ILE A 253 12.26 5.44 -9.17
CA ILE A 253 12.31 6.26 -7.96
C ILE A 253 13.24 5.61 -6.92
N LYS A 254 14.15 6.39 -6.36
CA LYS A 254 14.98 5.94 -5.22
C LYS A 254 14.12 5.82 -3.96
N CYS A 255 14.40 4.81 -3.14
CA CYS A 255 13.81 4.71 -1.81
C CYS A 255 14.34 5.85 -0.90
N VAL A 256 15.64 6.08 -0.92
CA VAL A 256 16.34 7.04 -0.06
C VAL A 256 17.14 8.02 -0.91
N ILE A 257 17.11 9.30 -0.57
CA ILE A 257 17.69 10.38 -1.40
C ILE A 257 19.18 10.22 -1.66
N GLU A 258 19.95 9.82 -0.64
CA GLU A 258 21.42 9.67 -0.71
C GLU A 258 21.88 8.31 -1.23
N GLU A 259 20.98 7.31 -1.29
CA GLU A 259 21.35 5.96 -1.73
C GLU A 259 21.13 5.77 -3.22
N PRO A 260 22.08 5.19 -3.96
CA PRO A 260 21.93 4.91 -5.39
C PRO A 260 21.07 3.66 -5.65
N TRP A 261 19.94 3.56 -4.99
CA TRP A 261 19.05 2.41 -4.96
C TRP A 261 17.63 2.79 -5.35
N VAL A 262 17.20 2.30 -6.52
CA VAL A 262 15.82 2.42 -7.02
C VAL A 262 15.06 1.16 -6.61
N THR A 263 13.85 1.35 -6.11
CA THR A 263 12.96 0.27 -5.68
C THR A 263 11.73 0.20 -6.58
N VAL A 264 11.25 -1.01 -6.79
CA VAL A 264 10.09 -1.24 -7.67
C VAL A 264 8.82 -0.73 -7.03
N ALA A 265 8.58 -1.06 -5.75
CA ALA A 265 7.34 -0.67 -5.08
C ALA A 265 7.19 0.84 -4.96
N GLU A 266 8.20 1.57 -4.48
CA GLU A 266 8.16 3.03 -4.38
C GLU A 266 7.95 3.70 -5.75
N THR A 267 8.51 3.11 -6.81
CA THR A 267 8.25 3.59 -8.17
C THR A 267 6.79 3.35 -8.57
N CYS A 268 6.22 2.20 -8.24
CA CYS A 268 4.83 1.86 -8.54
C CYS A 268 3.84 2.75 -7.80
N GLU A 269 4.07 3.03 -6.53
CA GLU A 269 3.25 3.94 -5.73
C GLU A 269 3.33 5.38 -6.25
N PHE A 270 4.51 5.82 -6.68
CA PHE A 270 4.66 7.12 -7.34
C PHE A 270 3.96 7.17 -8.70
N ILE A 271 3.95 6.08 -9.48
CA ILE A 271 3.15 5.98 -10.71
C ILE A 271 1.66 6.25 -10.43
N ILE A 272 1.10 5.63 -9.39
CA ILE A 272 -0.29 5.88 -8.98
C ILE A 272 -0.50 7.35 -8.59
N SER A 273 0.48 7.94 -7.89
CA SER A 273 0.44 9.37 -7.53
C SER A 273 0.43 10.28 -8.76
N LEU A 274 1.18 9.97 -9.81
CA LEU A 274 1.16 10.68 -11.09
C LEU A 274 -0.20 10.58 -11.78
N MET A 275 -0.82 9.40 -11.79
CA MET A 275 -2.17 9.20 -12.33
C MET A 275 -3.20 10.08 -11.63
N SER A 276 -3.05 10.30 -10.31
CA SER A 276 -3.98 11.14 -9.53
C SER A 276 -4.00 12.63 -9.91
N VAL A 277 -3.04 13.09 -10.71
CA VAL A 277 -2.94 14.48 -11.23
C VAL A 277 -2.97 14.53 -12.76
N GLY A 278 -3.19 13.40 -13.43
CA GLY A 278 -3.31 13.34 -14.89
C GLY A 278 -1.96 13.30 -15.64
N TYR A 279 -0.86 12.96 -14.97
CA TYR A 279 0.47 12.80 -15.59
C TYR A 279 0.62 11.39 -16.18
N GLU A 280 -0.26 11.06 -17.14
CA GLU A 280 -0.37 9.73 -17.71
C GLU A 280 0.87 9.30 -18.51
N ASP A 281 1.49 10.20 -19.26
CA ASP A 281 2.65 9.87 -20.10
C ASP A 281 3.88 9.56 -19.25
N GLU A 282 4.09 10.33 -18.17
CA GLU A 282 5.14 10.08 -17.19
C GLU A 282 4.89 8.78 -16.42
N ALA A 283 3.65 8.51 -16.02
CA ALA A 283 3.25 7.27 -15.37
C ALA A 283 3.51 6.05 -16.27
N LYS A 284 3.10 6.11 -17.53
CA LYS A 284 3.35 5.05 -18.53
C LYS A 284 4.85 4.83 -18.78
N LYS A 285 5.62 5.93 -18.88
CA LYS A 285 7.08 5.84 -19.03
C LYS A 285 7.72 5.13 -17.84
N LEU A 286 7.38 5.53 -16.62
CA LEU A 286 7.91 4.89 -15.41
C LEU A 286 7.49 3.42 -15.28
N LEU A 287 6.27 3.07 -15.64
CA LEU A 287 5.82 1.68 -15.67
C LEU A 287 6.67 0.83 -16.63
N ILE A 288 6.97 1.36 -17.81
CA ILE A 288 7.86 0.69 -18.78
C ILE A 288 9.28 0.57 -18.23
N ASP A 289 9.80 1.62 -17.61
CA ASP A 289 11.15 1.62 -17.04
C ASP A 289 11.29 0.58 -15.93
N ILE A 290 10.29 0.49 -15.03
CA ILE A 290 10.34 -0.42 -13.87
C ILE A 290 10.18 -1.89 -14.23
N LEU A 291 9.49 -2.22 -15.32
CA LEU A 291 9.38 -3.59 -15.82
C LEU A 291 10.75 -4.20 -16.17
N ASN A 292 11.76 -3.37 -16.49
CA ASN A 292 13.12 -3.83 -16.69
C ASN A 292 13.80 -4.37 -15.41
N LEU A 293 13.22 -4.13 -14.23
CA LEU A 293 13.72 -4.64 -12.96
C LEU A 293 13.06 -5.97 -12.55
N SER A 294 12.56 -6.71 -13.51
CA SER A 294 12.00 -8.05 -13.33
C SER A 294 12.99 -9.13 -13.79
N ASP A 295 12.77 -10.36 -13.31
CA ASP A 295 13.48 -11.52 -13.84
C ASP A 295 12.99 -11.92 -15.26
N LYS A 296 13.56 -12.97 -15.82
CA LYS A 296 13.20 -13.49 -17.15
C LYS A 296 11.74 -13.96 -17.26
N GLU A 297 11.09 -14.22 -16.14
CA GLU A 297 9.70 -14.67 -16.05
C GLU A 297 8.73 -13.49 -15.88
N GLY A 298 9.24 -12.27 -15.60
CA GLY A 298 8.46 -11.06 -15.40
C GLY A 298 8.09 -10.79 -13.93
N ILE A 299 8.74 -11.47 -12.98
CA ILE A 299 8.55 -11.24 -11.54
C ILE A 299 9.55 -10.18 -11.08
N PRO A 300 9.10 -9.07 -10.46
CA PRO A 300 9.98 -7.96 -10.10
C PRO A 300 10.89 -8.33 -8.92
N PHE A 301 12.14 -7.86 -9.00
CA PHE A 301 13.01 -7.79 -7.84
C PHE A 301 12.61 -6.60 -6.94
N MET A 302 13.03 -6.61 -5.69
CA MET A 302 12.79 -5.49 -4.75
C MET A 302 13.35 -4.18 -5.28
N GLY A 303 14.60 -4.18 -5.78
CA GLY A 303 15.22 -2.98 -6.28
C GLY A 303 16.56 -3.19 -6.98
N TRP A 304 17.07 -2.10 -7.52
CA TRP A 304 18.30 -2.03 -8.31
C TRP A 304 19.27 -0.99 -7.74
N GLN A 305 20.42 -1.47 -7.31
CA GLN A 305 21.54 -0.61 -6.93
C GLN A 305 22.34 -0.26 -8.21
N TYR A 306 22.10 0.95 -8.74
CA TYR A 306 22.51 1.29 -10.08
C TYR A 306 24.01 1.68 -10.21
N GLN A 307 24.71 2.00 -9.12
CA GLN A 307 26.15 2.24 -9.16
C GLN A 307 26.92 0.93 -9.23
N GLU A 308 26.52 -0.07 -8.42
CA GLU A 308 27.12 -1.40 -8.41
C GLU A 308 26.58 -2.29 -9.52
N ASN A 309 25.50 -1.88 -10.18
CA ASN A 309 24.84 -2.60 -11.25
C ASN A 309 24.35 -4.01 -10.83
N ILE A 310 23.69 -4.08 -9.67
CA ILE A 310 23.16 -5.33 -9.08
C ILE A 310 21.71 -5.16 -8.60
N PHE A 311 20.94 -6.25 -8.63
CA PHE A 311 19.71 -6.33 -7.85
C PHE A 311 20.06 -6.47 -6.36
N TRP A 312 19.50 -5.58 -5.54
CA TRP A 312 19.75 -5.58 -4.10
C TRP A 312 18.53 -5.09 -3.31
N PRO A 313 18.14 -5.81 -2.24
CA PRO A 313 18.48 -7.23 -2.04
C PRO A 313 18.04 -8.05 -3.25
N LYS A 314 18.65 -9.19 -3.47
CA LYS A 314 18.27 -10.06 -4.59
C LYS A 314 17.05 -10.92 -4.21
N GLU A 315 15.98 -10.24 -3.86
CA GLU A 315 14.70 -10.80 -3.42
C GLU A 315 13.56 -10.35 -4.34
N LYS A 316 12.51 -11.14 -4.36
CA LYS A 316 11.28 -10.88 -5.12
C LYS A 316 10.08 -10.91 -4.17
N PRO A 317 9.86 -9.85 -3.39
CA PRO A 317 8.78 -9.82 -2.42
C PRO A 317 7.40 -9.89 -3.07
N SER A 318 6.45 -10.54 -2.39
CA SER A 318 5.07 -10.64 -2.88
C SER A 318 4.41 -9.28 -3.04
N TRP A 319 4.62 -8.40 -2.06
CA TRP A 319 4.09 -7.04 -2.07
C TRP A 319 4.68 -6.18 -3.20
N THR A 320 5.95 -6.39 -3.57
CA THR A 320 6.55 -5.73 -4.74
C THR A 320 5.86 -6.16 -6.03
N ALA A 321 5.53 -7.45 -6.16
CA ALA A 321 4.74 -7.96 -7.28
C ALA A 321 3.32 -7.38 -7.28
N ALA A 322 2.69 -7.25 -6.11
CA ALA A 322 1.39 -6.63 -5.96
C ALA A 322 1.40 -5.13 -6.29
N ALA A 323 2.41 -4.37 -5.83
CA ALA A 323 2.59 -2.97 -6.16
C ALA A 323 2.73 -2.73 -7.68
N LEU A 324 3.49 -3.61 -8.38
CA LEU A 324 3.57 -3.59 -9.83
C LEU A 324 2.19 -3.81 -10.47
N MET A 325 1.41 -4.76 -9.96
CA MET A 325 0.06 -5.02 -10.47
C MET A 325 -0.88 -3.84 -10.21
N LEU A 326 -0.86 -3.24 -9.02
CA LEU A 326 -1.68 -2.08 -8.67
C LEU A 326 -1.37 -0.86 -9.55
N SER A 327 -0.10 -0.58 -9.79
CA SER A 327 0.30 0.52 -10.67
C SER A 327 -0.09 0.27 -12.14
N ALA A 328 0.09 -0.95 -12.62
CA ALA A 328 -0.34 -1.35 -13.96
C ALA A 328 -1.87 -1.30 -14.11
N ASP A 329 -2.62 -1.75 -13.09
CA ASP A 329 -4.08 -1.68 -13.04
C ASP A 329 -4.56 -0.23 -13.15
N CYS A 330 -3.97 0.66 -12.37
CA CYS A 330 -4.28 2.09 -12.38
C CYS A 330 -3.98 2.75 -13.74
N VAL A 331 -2.82 2.46 -14.36
CA VAL A 331 -2.39 3.04 -15.64
C VAL A 331 -3.22 2.53 -16.82
N LEU A 332 -3.68 1.29 -16.75
CA LEU A 332 -4.37 0.59 -17.84
C LEU A 332 -5.89 0.56 -17.67
N ASP A 333 -6.41 1.05 -16.56
CA ASP A 333 -7.83 0.96 -16.19
C ASP A 333 -8.39 -0.46 -16.38
N TYR A 334 -7.66 -1.44 -15.79
CA TYR A 334 -7.89 -2.85 -16.08
C TYR A 334 -8.98 -3.49 -15.24
N SER A 335 -9.06 -3.15 -13.95
CA SER A 335 -10.08 -3.67 -13.04
C SER A 335 -11.05 -2.59 -12.56
N ASP A 336 -12.21 -3.02 -12.02
CA ASP A 336 -13.18 -2.11 -11.42
C ASP A 336 -12.65 -1.40 -10.15
N ALA A 337 -11.44 -1.72 -9.69
CA ALA A 337 -10.76 -1.10 -8.55
C ALA A 337 -9.57 -0.22 -8.94
N SER A 338 -9.28 -0.07 -10.23
CA SER A 338 -8.14 0.69 -10.78
C SER A 338 -8.05 2.13 -10.28
N ASP A 339 -9.18 2.74 -9.93
CA ASP A 339 -9.29 4.12 -9.47
C ASP A 339 -9.20 4.30 -7.94
N LEU A 340 -9.06 3.21 -7.16
CA LEU A 340 -9.20 3.25 -5.71
C LEU A 340 -8.30 4.29 -5.02
N PHE A 341 -7.06 4.43 -5.46
CA PHE A 341 -6.09 5.36 -4.88
C PHE A 341 -6.08 6.74 -5.54
N ILE A 342 -6.66 6.89 -6.73
CA ILE A 342 -6.67 8.15 -7.48
C ILE A 342 -8.01 8.88 -7.40
N SER A 343 -9.11 8.15 -7.17
CA SER A 343 -10.42 8.74 -6.94
C SER A 343 -10.56 9.20 -5.50
N ASN A 344 -11.12 10.41 -5.36
CA ASN A 344 -11.48 10.91 -4.04
C ASN A 344 -12.89 10.38 -3.71
N GLN A 345 -12.96 9.43 -2.76
CA GLN A 345 -14.23 8.86 -2.31
C GLN A 345 -15.05 9.83 -1.44
N GLN A 346 -14.77 11.14 -1.51
CA GLN A 346 -15.48 12.17 -0.72
C GLN A 346 -16.99 12.22 -0.98
N SER A 347 -17.47 11.73 -2.13
CA SER A 347 -18.90 11.52 -2.37
C SER A 347 -19.56 10.55 -1.39
N VAL A 348 -18.76 9.84 -0.61
CA VAL A 348 -19.19 8.91 0.44
C VAL A 348 -19.60 9.65 1.73
N PHE A 349 -19.21 10.93 1.88
CA PHE A 349 -19.51 11.72 3.10
C PHE A 349 -20.82 12.51 3.00
N TYR A 350 -21.43 12.53 1.83
CA TYR A 350 -22.70 13.20 1.54
C TYR A 350 -23.74 12.18 1.07
#